data_fb472f1c32dd1be37dabfce50673b176
#
_entry.id   fb472f1c32dd1be37dabfce50673b176
#
_cell.length_a   1.000
_cell.length_b   1.000
_cell.length_c   1.000
_cell.angle_alpha   90.00
_cell.angle_beta   90.00
_cell.angle_gamma   90.00
#
_symmetry.space_group_name_H-M   'P 1'
#
loop_
_entity.id
_entity.type
_entity.pdbx_description
1 polymer ?
#
loop_
_entity_poly.entity_id
_entity_poly.type
_entity_poly.pdbx_seq_one_letter_code
_entity_poly.pdbx_strand_id
1 'polypeptide(L)'
;MKSDLEIAREAHLDPIEKVAARAGIDEKYLESYGRGVAKVDLEVITHNRDHPRGKYVVVTAMTPTPLGEGKTTTAVGLAQGLEKIGKHSVLALRQPSMGPTFGIKGGAAGAGYSQVLPMEKLNLHLTGDFHAIGAAHNLLAAMIDNHLHQGNELDIEPHSISWRRVVDINDRALRNTIVGLGSRVDGVPRETGFDITAASEVGVILSLATSLSDLRARLGRIVIGYNRSKEPVSAEDLHAAGSMAVILKDALKPNLLQTTENSPCLLYTSPSPRD
;
A
#
# COMPACT_ATOMS: atom_id res chain seq x y z
N MET A 1 -21.37 18.07 -18.94
CA MET A 1 -19.96 17.97 -18.47
C MET A 1 -19.61 16.51 -18.54
N LYS A 2 -18.43 16.14 -19.10
CA LYS A 2 -18.01 14.73 -19.15
C LYS A 2 -17.76 14.21 -17.73
N SER A 3 -18.09 12.95 -17.50
CA SER A 3 -17.77 12.25 -16.25
C SER A 3 -16.27 11.94 -16.17
N ASP A 4 -15.76 11.68 -14.96
CA ASP A 4 -14.34 11.30 -14.74
C ASP A 4 -13.95 10.07 -15.58
N LEU A 5 -14.85 9.10 -15.72
CA LEU A 5 -14.65 7.90 -16.50
C LEU A 5 -14.55 8.20 -18.01
N GLU A 6 -15.40 9.08 -18.53
CA GLU A 6 -15.35 9.48 -19.94
C GLU A 6 -14.04 10.22 -20.26
N ILE A 7 -13.61 11.13 -19.38
CA ILE A 7 -12.33 11.83 -19.51
C ILE A 7 -11.16 10.84 -19.49
N ALA A 8 -11.16 9.90 -18.55
CA ALA A 8 -10.11 8.89 -18.44
C ALA A 8 -10.00 7.98 -19.68
N ARG A 9 -11.14 7.60 -20.27
CA ARG A 9 -11.20 6.73 -21.47
C ARG A 9 -10.81 7.45 -22.76
N GLU A 10 -11.03 8.74 -22.85
CA GLU A 10 -10.65 9.57 -24.01
C GLU A 10 -9.16 9.98 -23.96
N ALA A 11 -8.53 9.94 -22.80
CA ALA A 11 -7.15 10.35 -22.64
C ALA A 11 -6.18 9.44 -23.40
N HIS A 12 -5.22 10.04 -24.09
CA HIS A 12 -4.18 9.30 -24.80
C HIS A 12 -2.99 9.05 -23.87
N LEU A 13 -2.71 7.77 -23.61
CA LEU A 13 -1.56 7.36 -22.79
C LEU A 13 -0.29 7.27 -23.65
N ASP A 14 0.77 7.93 -23.22
CA ASP A 14 2.11 7.70 -23.74
C ASP A 14 2.64 6.31 -23.32
N PRO A 15 3.54 5.70 -24.07
CA PRO A 15 4.30 4.54 -23.61
C PRO A 15 5.00 4.82 -22.29
N ILE A 16 4.98 3.84 -21.35
CA ILE A 16 5.46 4.06 -19.98
C ILE A 16 6.97 4.38 -19.94
N GLU A 17 7.73 3.90 -20.91
CA GLU A 17 9.15 4.18 -21.08
C GLU A 17 9.39 5.68 -21.38
N LYS A 18 8.50 6.30 -22.15
CA LYS A 18 8.55 7.73 -22.44
C LYS A 18 8.21 8.57 -21.20
N VAL A 19 7.27 8.09 -20.38
CA VAL A 19 6.92 8.70 -19.09
C VAL A 19 8.09 8.60 -18.11
N ALA A 20 8.76 7.45 -18.07
CA ALA A 20 9.96 7.25 -17.27
C ALA A 20 11.09 8.19 -17.64
N ALA A 21 11.35 8.34 -18.95
CA ALA A 21 12.36 9.27 -19.44
C ALA A 21 12.10 10.71 -18.99
N ARG A 22 10.82 11.17 -18.99
CA ARG A 22 10.45 12.49 -18.44
C ARG A 22 10.72 12.60 -16.93
N ALA A 23 10.58 11.50 -16.20
CA ALA A 23 10.89 11.44 -14.77
C ALA A 23 12.40 11.31 -14.47
N GLY A 24 13.25 11.22 -15.52
CA GLY A 24 14.68 10.95 -15.36
C GLY A 24 15.01 9.51 -14.93
N ILE A 25 14.13 8.56 -15.22
CA ILE A 25 14.28 7.13 -14.92
C ILE A 25 14.66 6.40 -16.20
N ASP A 26 15.81 5.72 -16.18
CA ASP A 26 16.28 4.87 -17.28
C ASP A 26 15.39 3.62 -17.43
N GLU A 27 15.09 3.22 -18.66
CA GLU A 27 14.27 2.06 -19.01
C GLU A 27 14.73 0.75 -18.34
N LYS A 28 16.04 0.58 -18.15
CA LYS A 28 16.61 -0.61 -17.49
C LYS A 28 16.12 -0.82 -16.05
N TYR A 29 15.59 0.22 -15.40
CA TYR A 29 15.00 0.14 -14.06
C TYR A 29 13.50 -0.10 -14.07
N LEU A 30 12.90 -0.32 -15.25
CA LEU A 30 11.46 -0.54 -15.38
C LEU A 30 11.13 -2.03 -15.48
N GLU A 31 10.17 -2.45 -14.69
CA GLU A 31 9.49 -3.73 -14.84
C GLU A 31 8.06 -3.46 -15.32
N SER A 32 7.77 -3.79 -16.58
CA SER A 32 6.49 -3.47 -17.23
C SER A 32 5.33 -4.30 -16.67
N TYR A 33 4.26 -3.63 -16.30
CA TYR A 33 2.97 -4.22 -15.91
C TYR A 33 1.87 -3.86 -16.94
N GLY A 34 2.18 -4.01 -18.22
CA GLY A 34 1.35 -3.64 -19.35
C GLY A 34 1.70 -2.23 -19.89
N ARG A 35 0.89 -1.73 -20.84
CA ARG A 35 1.25 -0.55 -21.63
C ARG A 35 1.34 0.77 -20.86
N GLY A 36 0.69 0.89 -19.72
CA GLY A 36 0.57 2.19 -19.02
C GLY A 36 1.01 2.17 -17.57
N VAL A 37 1.63 1.08 -17.10
CA VAL A 37 2.09 0.90 -15.72
C VAL A 37 3.42 0.16 -15.72
N ALA A 38 4.36 0.59 -14.89
CA ALA A 38 5.59 -0.13 -14.60
C ALA A 38 5.92 -0.05 -13.11
N LYS A 39 6.63 -1.04 -12.58
CA LYS A 39 7.34 -0.89 -11.31
C LYS A 39 8.73 -0.33 -11.58
N VAL A 40 9.23 0.45 -10.63
CA VAL A 40 10.57 1.06 -10.70
C VAL A 40 11.49 0.34 -9.72
N ASP A 41 12.61 -0.18 -10.20
CA ASP A 41 13.59 -0.84 -9.36
C ASP A 41 14.24 0.16 -8.38
N LEU A 42 14.46 -0.30 -7.15
CA LEU A 42 15.05 0.53 -6.10
C LEU A 42 16.52 0.90 -6.37
N GLU A 43 17.20 0.22 -7.28
CA GLU A 43 18.55 0.60 -7.71
C GLU A 43 18.62 2.03 -8.26
N VAL A 44 17.51 2.56 -8.79
CA VAL A 44 17.41 3.96 -9.24
C VAL A 44 17.76 4.96 -8.13
N ILE A 45 17.46 4.63 -6.86
CA ILE A 45 17.77 5.48 -5.71
C ILE A 45 19.29 5.58 -5.51
N THR A 46 19.98 4.44 -5.62
CA THR A 46 21.44 4.38 -5.49
C THR A 46 22.12 5.10 -6.66
N HIS A 47 21.61 4.90 -7.87
CA HIS A 47 22.15 5.55 -9.07
C HIS A 47 22.03 7.07 -9.03
N ASN A 48 20.92 7.59 -8.49
CA ASN A 48 20.64 9.03 -8.43
C ASN A 48 21.10 9.70 -7.11
N ARG A 49 21.83 8.98 -6.24
CA ARG A 49 22.19 9.47 -4.90
C ARG A 49 22.94 10.82 -4.94
N ASP A 50 23.81 10.99 -5.91
CA ASP A 50 24.71 12.17 -6.03
C ASP A 50 24.13 13.23 -6.98
N HIS A 51 22.94 13.02 -7.54
CA HIS A 51 22.27 14.02 -8.37
C HIS A 51 21.68 15.14 -7.50
N PRO A 52 21.63 16.39 -8.02
CA PRO A 52 21.01 17.49 -7.31
C PRO A 52 19.55 17.18 -6.93
N ARG A 53 19.19 17.45 -5.70
CA ARG A 53 17.82 17.24 -5.23
C ARG A 53 16.89 18.31 -5.80
N GLY A 54 15.74 17.88 -6.31
CA GLY A 54 14.64 18.76 -6.70
C GLY A 54 13.97 19.42 -5.50
N LYS A 55 13.11 20.39 -5.78
CA LYS A 55 12.26 21.00 -4.76
C LYS A 55 11.14 20.05 -4.38
N TYR A 56 10.94 19.83 -3.09
CA TYR A 56 9.87 19.01 -2.55
C TYR A 56 8.68 19.90 -2.15
N VAL A 57 7.51 19.65 -2.74
CA VAL A 57 6.27 20.38 -2.47
C VAL A 57 5.25 19.43 -1.87
N VAL A 58 4.76 19.76 -0.66
CA VAL A 58 3.73 18.98 0.03
C VAL A 58 2.37 19.61 -0.18
N VAL A 59 1.41 18.83 -0.71
CA VAL A 59 0.01 19.20 -0.80
C VAL A 59 -0.75 18.53 0.33
N THR A 60 -1.27 19.31 1.27
CA THR A 60 -1.96 18.81 2.46
C THR A 60 -3.24 19.61 2.72
N ALA A 61 -3.98 19.24 3.76
CA ALA A 61 -5.15 19.97 4.24
C ALA A 61 -5.07 20.14 5.76
N MET A 62 -5.62 21.23 6.26
CA MET A 62 -5.60 21.55 7.71
C MET A 62 -6.56 20.66 8.50
N THR A 63 -7.71 20.35 7.95
CA THR A 63 -8.76 19.55 8.60
C THR A 63 -9.28 18.45 7.70
N PRO A 64 -9.65 17.27 8.26
CA PRO A 64 -10.30 16.22 7.51
C PRO A 64 -11.79 16.54 7.28
N THR A 65 -12.29 16.17 6.10
CA THR A 65 -13.73 16.19 5.79
C THR A 65 -14.21 14.80 5.36
N PRO A 66 -15.49 14.45 5.57
CA PRO A 66 -16.01 13.13 5.17
C PRO A 66 -15.88 12.85 3.66
N LEU A 67 -16.05 13.86 2.82
CA LEU A 67 -16.01 13.72 1.36
C LEU A 67 -14.61 13.90 0.76
N GLY A 68 -13.61 14.26 1.58
CA GLY A 68 -12.26 14.58 1.12
C GLY A 68 -12.08 16.07 0.79
N GLU A 69 -10.83 16.53 0.78
CA GLU A 69 -10.47 17.96 0.65
C GLU A 69 -9.86 18.29 -0.72
N GLY A 70 -9.87 17.36 -1.68
CA GLY A 70 -9.32 17.58 -3.01
C GLY A 70 -7.78 17.59 -3.08
N LYS A 71 -7.08 17.09 -2.07
CA LYS A 71 -5.59 17.03 -2.05
C LYS A 71 -5.02 16.37 -3.30
N THR A 72 -5.52 15.21 -3.66
CA THR A 72 -5.07 14.46 -4.84
C THR A 72 -5.30 15.25 -6.11
N THR A 73 -6.52 15.77 -6.31
CA THR A 73 -6.88 16.58 -7.49
C THR A 73 -5.97 17.82 -7.62
N THR A 74 -5.71 18.49 -6.49
CA THR A 74 -4.80 19.65 -6.45
C THR A 74 -3.37 19.27 -6.77
N ALA A 75 -2.86 18.16 -6.22
CA ALA A 75 -1.51 17.70 -6.48
C ALA A 75 -1.29 17.31 -7.96
N VAL A 76 -2.27 16.60 -8.53
CA VAL A 76 -2.27 16.23 -9.96
C VAL A 76 -2.29 17.48 -10.84
N GLY A 77 -3.24 18.40 -10.60
CA GLY A 77 -3.34 19.64 -11.37
C GLY A 77 -2.10 20.53 -11.24
N LEU A 78 -1.45 20.55 -10.06
CA LEU A 78 -0.19 21.27 -9.88
C LEU A 78 0.93 20.67 -10.72
N ALA A 79 1.07 19.34 -10.74
CA ALA A 79 2.07 18.67 -11.55
C ALA A 79 1.87 18.95 -13.04
N GLN A 80 0.64 18.80 -13.53
CA GLN A 80 0.28 19.13 -14.92
C GLN A 80 0.55 20.61 -15.26
N GLY A 81 0.19 21.53 -14.35
CA GLY A 81 0.43 22.96 -14.53
C GLY A 81 1.93 23.31 -14.58
N LEU A 82 2.75 22.66 -13.77
CA LEU A 82 4.21 22.83 -13.80
C LEU A 82 4.80 22.36 -15.15
N GLU A 83 4.39 21.21 -15.66
CA GLU A 83 4.81 20.72 -16.97
C GLU A 83 4.41 21.71 -18.09
N LYS A 84 3.20 22.27 -18.04
CA LYS A 84 2.73 23.26 -19.03
C LYS A 84 3.57 24.54 -19.09
N ILE A 85 4.17 24.94 -17.98
CA ILE A 85 5.08 26.11 -17.94
C ILE A 85 6.55 25.73 -18.10
N GLY A 86 6.83 24.48 -18.57
CA GLY A 86 8.18 24.01 -18.87
C GLY A 86 9.01 23.65 -17.63
N LYS A 87 8.36 23.36 -16.48
CA LYS A 87 9.04 22.87 -15.27
C LYS A 87 8.86 21.37 -15.19
N HIS A 88 9.97 20.64 -15.09
CA HIS A 88 9.92 19.22 -14.85
C HIS A 88 9.38 18.93 -13.45
N SER A 89 8.39 18.07 -13.37
CA SER A 89 7.80 17.64 -12.12
C SER A 89 7.54 16.13 -12.11
N VAL A 90 7.66 15.51 -10.95
CA VAL A 90 7.24 14.13 -10.71
C VAL A 90 6.22 14.16 -9.61
N LEU A 91 5.01 13.72 -9.91
CA LEU A 91 3.95 13.58 -8.93
C LEU A 91 4.22 12.36 -8.06
N ALA A 92 4.11 12.48 -6.75
CA ALA A 92 4.17 11.36 -5.82
C ALA A 92 2.85 11.25 -5.07
N LEU A 93 2.16 10.13 -5.22
CA LEU A 93 0.88 9.87 -4.58
C LEU A 93 0.91 8.55 -3.80
N ARG A 94 0.06 8.47 -2.80
CA ARG A 94 -0.24 7.22 -2.13
C ARG A 94 -1.24 6.43 -2.96
N GLN A 95 -0.99 5.12 -3.11
CA GLN A 95 -1.96 4.21 -3.71
C GLN A 95 -3.23 4.16 -2.85
N PRO A 96 -4.43 4.34 -3.43
CA PRO A 96 -5.68 4.17 -2.69
C PRO A 96 -5.94 2.69 -2.38
N SER A 97 -6.60 2.41 -1.26
CA SER A 97 -7.18 1.09 -1.03
C SER A 97 -8.48 0.91 -1.84
N MET A 98 -8.84 -0.34 -2.13
CA MET A 98 -10.03 -0.67 -2.92
C MET A 98 -11.32 -0.38 -2.15
N GLY A 99 -11.36 -0.62 -0.84
CA GLY A 99 -12.56 -0.48 -0.03
C GLY A 99 -13.24 0.88 -0.15
N PRO A 100 -12.54 2.03 0.00
CA PRO A 100 -13.14 3.35 -0.16
C PRO A 100 -13.68 3.64 -1.57
N THR A 101 -13.20 2.95 -2.61
CA THR A 101 -13.69 3.11 -3.99
C THR A 101 -15.17 2.73 -4.11
N PHE A 102 -15.61 1.73 -3.34
CA PHE A 102 -17.01 1.31 -3.26
C PHE A 102 -17.79 1.98 -2.12
N GLY A 103 -17.19 2.97 -1.46
CA GLY A 103 -17.78 3.75 -0.37
C GLY A 103 -18.14 5.19 -0.78
N ILE A 104 -18.28 6.04 0.22
CA ILE A 104 -18.71 7.44 0.05
C ILE A 104 -17.67 8.29 -0.70
N LYS A 105 -16.38 7.96 -0.60
CA LYS A 105 -15.29 8.78 -1.16
C LYS A 105 -15.06 8.56 -2.65
N GLY A 106 -15.55 7.48 -3.24
CA GLY A 106 -15.23 7.10 -4.61
C GLY A 106 -13.73 6.83 -4.83
N GLY A 107 -13.30 6.75 -6.10
CA GLY A 107 -11.92 6.49 -6.47
C GLY A 107 -10.97 7.64 -6.14
N ALA A 108 -9.69 7.33 -5.89
CA ALA A 108 -8.67 8.29 -5.49
C ALA A 108 -7.69 8.67 -6.63
N ALA A 109 -8.06 8.40 -7.88
CA ALA A 109 -7.26 8.76 -9.06
C ALA A 109 -7.18 10.27 -9.35
N GLY A 110 -7.92 11.09 -8.61
CA GLY A 110 -8.19 12.50 -8.91
C GLY A 110 -9.58 12.69 -9.50
N ALA A 111 -9.88 13.86 -10.06
CA ALA A 111 -11.18 14.18 -10.64
C ALA A 111 -11.04 15.11 -11.86
N GLY A 112 -12.03 15.05 -12.77
CA GLY A 112 -12.02 15.82 -14.01
C GLY A 112 -10.76 15.56 -14.85
N TYR A 113 -10.12 16.62 -15.29
CA TYR A 113 -8.86 16.55 -16.05
C TYR A 113 -7.62 16.35 -15.15
N SER A 114 -7.76 16.44 -13.83
CA SER A 114 -6.69 16.21 -12.87
C SER A 114 -6.75 14.76 -12.36
N GLN A 115 -6.49 13.79 -13.23
CA GLN A 115 -6.54 12.36 -12.93
C GLN A 115 -5.22 11.66 -13.25
N VAL A 116 -4.94 10.56 -12.51
CA VAL A 116 -3.87 9.60 -12.80
C VAL A 116 -4.45 8.39 -13.52
N LEU A 117 -3.76 7.93 -14.55
CA LEU A 117 -4.21 6.86 -15.45
C LEU A 117 -3.23 5.68 -15.46
N PRO A 118 -3.70 4.47 -15.67
CA PRO A 118 -5.09 4.05 -15.90
C PRO A 118 -5.94 4.06 -14.62
N MET A 119 -7.01 4.86 -14.60
CA MET A 119 -7.85 5.09 -13.40
C MET A 119 -8.47 3.80 -12.85
N GLU A 120 -9.03 2.96 -13.73
CA GLU A 120 -9.70 1.72 -13.31
C GLU A 120 -8.70 0.76 -12.64
N LYS A 121 -7.48 0.61 -13.18
CA LYS A 121 -6.42 -0.22 -12.57
C LYS A 121 -6.00 0.35 -11.22
N LEU A 122 -5.78 1.66 -11.15
CA LEU A 122 -5.33 2.35 -9.95
C LEU A 122 -6.31 2.17 -8.78
N ASN A 123 -7.59 2.30 -9.04
CA ASN A 123 -8.64 2.24 -8.02
C ASN A 123 -8.97 0.80 -7.57
N LEU A 124 -8.54 -0.22 -8.30
CA LEU A 124 -8.82 -1.62 -7.99
C LEU A 124 -7.56 -2.35 -7.50
N HIS A 125 -6.86 -3.02 -8.41
CA HIS A 125 -5.79 -3.94 -8.03
C HIS A 125 -4.39 -3.42 -8.36
N LEU A 126 -4.27 -2.51 -9.33
CA LEU A 126 -3.03 -1.98 -9.89
C LEU A 126 -2.01 -3.10 -10.17
N THR A 127 -0.97 -3.20 -9.38
CA THR A 127 0.09 -4.22 -9.43
C THR A 127 0.01 -5.24 -8.29
N GLY A 128 -1.04 -5.18 -7.46
CA GLY A 128 -1.29 -6.14 -6.38
C GLY A 128 -0.63 -5.79 -5.05
N ASP A 129 -0.13 -4.57 -4.84
CA ASP A 129 0.60 -4.20 -3.63
C ASP A 129 -0.26 -4.32 -2.36
N PHE A 130 -1.52 -3.88 -2.40
CA PHE A 130 -2.45 -4.06 -1.27
C PHE A 130 -2.76 -5.53 -1.00
N HIS A 131 -2.84 -6.36 -2.04
CA HIS A 131 -3.01 -7.80 -1.87
C HIS A 131 -1.78 -8.44 -1.22
N ALA A 132 -0.58 -8.00 -1.57
CA ALA A 132 0.66 -8.44 -0.93
C ALA A 132 0.68 -8.05 0.56
N ILE A 133 0.26 -6.82 0.92
CA ILE A 133 0.12 -6.40 2.31
C ILE A 133 -0.87 -7.29 3.05
N GLY A 134 -2.07 -7.49 2.49
CA GLY A 134 -3.09 -8.35 3.09
C GLY A 134 -2.62 -9.78 3.27
N ALA A 135 -1.94 -10.35 2.28
CA ALA A 135 -1.37 -11.69 2.34
C ALA A 135 -0.29 -11.83 3.43
N ALA A 136 0.67 -10.89 3.49
CA ALA A 136 1.72 -10.90 4.51
C ALA A 136 1.15 -10.72 5.92
N HIS A 137 0.20 -9.81 6.10
CA HIS A 137 -0.47 -9.56 7.36
C HIS A 137 -1.24 -10.80 7.85
N ASN A 138 -2.03 -11.41 6.98
CA ASN A 138 -2.84 -12.58 7.31
C ASN A 138 -2.00 -13.85 7.46
N LEU A 139 -0.84 -13.95 6.78
CA LEU A 139 0.11 -15.01 7.04
C LEU A 139 0.57 -14.99 8.50
N LEU A 140 0.96 -13.83 9.02
CA LEU A 140 1.35 -13.69 10.43
C LEU A 140 0.19 -14.09 11.36
N ALA A 141 -1.04 -13.65 11.10
CA ALA A 141 -2.21 -14.03 11.86
C ALA A 141 -2.46 -15.56 11.85
N ALA A 142 -2.29 -16.20 10.69
CA ALA A 142 -2.43 -17.65 10.57
C ALA A 142 -1.32 -18.40 11.30
N MET A 143 -0.07 -17.89 11.27
CA MET A 143 1.06 -18.47 12.00
C MET A 143 0.87 -18.38 13.50
N ILE A 144 0.30 -17.28 14.03
CA ILE A 144 -0.08 -17.17 15.45
C ILE A 144 -1.06 -18.27 15.85
N ASP A 145 -2.17 -18.42 15.11
CA ASP A 145 -3.17 -19.43 15.42
C ASP A 145 -2.63 -20.85 15.26
N ASN A 146 -1.78 -21.11 14.26
CA ASN A 146 -1.10 -22.39 14.12
C ASN A 146 -0.14 -22.68 15.30
N HIS A 147 0.61 -21.67 15.75
CA HIS A 147 1.51 -21.81 16.92
C HIS A 147 0.74 -22.19 18.18
N LEU A 148 -0.38 -21.52 18.48
CA LEU A 148 -1.27 -21.87 19.57
C LEU A 148 -1.76 -23.32 19.48
N HIS A 149 -2.14 -23.76 18.28
CA HIS A 149 -2.65 -25.09 18.02
C HIS A 149 -1.59 -26.19 18.17
N GLN A 150 -0.35 -25.92 17.77
CA GLN A 150 0.76 -26.88 17.76
C GLN A 150 1.54 -26.98 19.09
N GLY A 151 0.98 -26.49 20.18
CA GLY A 151 1.55 -26.65 21.51
C GLY A 151 2.02 -25.38 22.20
N ASN A 152 2.01 -24.24 21.49
CA ASN A 152 2.27 -22.91 22.06
C ASN A 152 3.60 -22.83 22.85
N GLU A 153 4.70 -23.23 22.21
CA GLU A 153 6.05 -23.27 22.84
C GLU A 153 6.51 -21.89 23.36
N LEU A 154 6.04 -20.79 22.74
CA LEU A 154 6.32 -19.42 23.17
C LEU A 154 5.44 -18.99 24.37
N ASP A 155 4.57 -19.87 24.85
CA ASP A 155 3.64 -19.62 25.95
C ASP A 155 2.78 -18.36 25.78
N ILE A 156 2.35 -18.09 24.53
CA ILE A 156 1.53 -16.91 24.19
C ILE A 156 0.23 -16.97 24.97
N GLU A 157 -0.13 -15.86 25.63
CA GLU A 157 -1.43 -15.71 26.29
C GLU A 157 -2.48 -15.35 25.20
N PRO A 158 -3.46 -16.25 24.90
CA PRO A 158 -4.38 -16.04 23.77
C PRO A 158 -5.18 -14.74 23.85
N HIS A 159 -5.51 -14.26 25.07
CA HIS A 159 -6.25 -13.01 25.26
C HIS A 159 -5.38 -11.75 25.09
N SER A 160 -4.04 -11.90 25.07
CA SER A 160 -3.11 -10.80 24.84
C SER A 160 -2.86 -10.50 23.36
N ILE A 161 -3.30 -11.38 22.46
CA ILE A 161 -3.04 -11.26 21.03
C ILE A 161 -3.77 -10.02 20.47
N SER A 162 -2.97 -9.02 20.07
CA SER A 162 -3.45 -7.79 19.47
C SER A 162 -3.48 -7.83 17.94
N TRP A 163 -2.79 -8.80 17.33
CA TRP A 163 -2.70 -8.94 15.88
C TRP A 163 -4.00 -9.54 15.31
N ARG A 164 -4.79 -8.70 14.66
CA ARG A 164 -6.04 -9.09 14.01
C ARG A 164 -5.77 -9.55 12.57
N ARG A 165 -6.79 -9.91 11.82
CA ARG A 165 -6.71 -10.12 10.37
C ARG A 165 -7.05 -8.85 9.62
N VAL A 166 -6.82 -8.83 8.31
CA VAL A 166 -7.24 -7.72 7.45
C VAL A 166 -8.00 -8.23 6.24
N VAL A 167 -8.90 -7.38 5.73
CA VAL A 167 -9.61 -7.57 4.46
C VAL A 167 -9.71 -6.22 3.75
N ASP A 168 -9.50 -6.18 2.42
CA ASP A 168 -9.51 -4.92 1.68
C ASP A 168 -10.92 -4.48 1.23
N ILE A 169 -11.87 -4.67 2.13
CA ILE A 169 -13.27 -4.23 1.99
C ILE A 169 -13.75 -3.79 3.37
N ASN A 170 -14.54 -2.71 3.39
CA ASN A 170 -15.20 -2.25 4.62
C ASN A 170 -16.33 -3.21 5.00
N ASP A 171 -16.05 -4.15 5.90
CA ASP A 171 -17.01 -5.12 6.41
C ASP A 171 -17.26 -4.93 7.91
N ARG A 172 -18.40 -4.35 8.24
CA ARG A 172 -18.78 -4.10 9.63
C ARG A 172 -19.04 -5.39 10.42
N ALA A 173 -19.52 -6.43 9.76
CA ALA A 173 -19.86 -7.69 10.41
C ALA A 173 -18.62 -8.45 10.90
N LEU A 174 -17.46 -8.20 10.27
CA LEU A 174 -16.19 -8.84 10.64
C LEU A 174 -15.37 -8.06 11.69
N ARG A 175 -15.84 -6.91 12.16
CA ARG A 175 -15.09 -6.10 13.15
C ARG A 175 -14.84 -6.85 14.46
N ASN A 176 -15.79 -7.66 14.90
CA ASN A 176 -15.64 -8.55 16.02
C ASN A 176 -16.16 -9.91 15.60
N THR A 177 -15.32 -10.94 15.72
CA THR A 177 -15.65 -12.31 15.34
C THR A 177 -14.93 -13.30 16.26
N ILE A 178 -15.34 -14.54 16.21
CA ILE A 178 -14.66 -15.64 16.89
C ILE A 178 -14.00 -16.51 15.83
N VAL A 179 -12.72 -16.80 15.99
CA VAL A 179 -11.96 -17.74 15.15
C VAL A 179 -11.69 -19.04 15.89
N GLY A 180 -11.31 -20.10 15.16
CA GLY A 180 -10.98 -21.39 15.72
C GLY A 180 -12.18 -22.16 16.25
N LEU A 181 -13.42 -21.82 15.82
CA LEU A 181 -14.63 -22.58 16.14
C LEU A 181 -14.66 -23.92 15.37
N GLY A 182 -15.22 -24.92 16.02
CA GLY A 182 -15.36 -26.25 15.45
C GLY A 182 -14.80 -27.32 16.36
N SER A 183 -14.11 -28.28 15.79
CA SER A 183 -13.48 -29.38 16.52
C SER A 183 -12.07 -29.00 17.01
N ARG A 184 -11.44 -29.92 17.78
CA ARG A 184 -10.07 -29.72 18.27
C ARG A 184 -9.03 -29.44 17.17
N VAL A 185 -9.30 -29.88 15.93
CA VAL A 185 -8.37 -29.67 14.79
C VAL A 185 -8.55 -28.32 14.11
N ASP A 186 -9.59 -27.56 14.47
CA ASP A 186 -9.91 -26.28 13.85
C ASP A 186 -9.21 -25.09 14.52
N GLY A 187 -8.55 -25.30 15.66
CA GLY A 187 -7.76 -24.29 16.37
C GLY A 187 -8.21 -24.03 17.80
N VAL A 188 -7.76 -22.91 18.36
CA VAL A 188 -8.13 -22.44 19.70
C VAL A 188 -9.16 -21.33 19.58
N PRO A 189 -10.42 -21.51 20.06
CA PRO A 189 -11.44 -20.47 19.98
C PRO A 189 -11.03 -19.20 20.72
N ARG A 190 -11.05 -18.06 20.01
CA ARG A 190 -10.78 -16.74 20.60
C ARG A 190 -11.51 -15.63 19.87
N GLU A 191 -11.81 -14.54 20.58
CA GLU A 191 -12.31 -13.32 19.97
C GLU A 191 -11.18 -12.61 19.20
N THR A 192 -11.50 -12.09 18.02
CA THR A 192 -10.63 -11.28 17.17
C THR A 192 -11.49 -10.45 16.22
N GLY A 193 -10.96 -10.04 15.09
CA GLY A 193 -11.71 -9.35 14.02
C GLY A 193 -10.85 -9.10 12.80
N PHE A 194 -11.45 -8.38 11.87
CA PHE A 194 -10.81 -7.96 10.63
C PHE A 194 -10.80 -6.43 10.56
N ASP A 195 -9.63 -5.86 10.37
CA ASP A 195 -9.47 -4.45 10.05
C ASP A 195 -9.35 -4.29 8.53
N ILE A 196 -9.46 -3.05 8.01
CA ILE A 196 -9.23 -2.83 6.60
C ILE A 196 -7.72 -2.93 6.29
N THR A 197 -7.36 -3.52 5.15
CA THR A 197 -5.95 -3.68 4.76
C THR A 197 -5.15 -2.36 4.78
N ALA A 198 -5.81 -1.24 4.46
CA ALA A 198 -5.19 0.08 4.50
C ALA A 198 -4.75 0.54 5.90
N ALA A 199 -5.28 -0.05 6.97
CA ALA A 199 -4.89 0.22 8.35
C ALA A 199 -3.77 -0.72 8.86
N SER A 200 -3.28 -1.63 8.02
CA SER A 200 -2.25 -2.60 8.38
C SER A 200 -0.92 -1.94 8.75
N GLU A 201 -0.34 -2.35 9.89
CA GLU A 201 1.03 -1.99 10.28
C GLU A 201 2.06 -2.43 9.23
N VAL A 202 1.82 -3.53 8.51
CA VAL A 202 2.67 -3.98 7.40
C VAL A 202 2.78 -2.91 6.32
N GLY A 203 1.69 -2.18 6.03
CA GLY A 203 1.70 -1.05 5.09
C GLY A 203 2.57 0.12 5.59
N VAL A 204 2.55 0.43 6.89
CA VAL A 204 3.46 1.44 7.49
C VAL A 204 4.91 1.02 7.32
N ILE A 205 5.23 -0.22 7.69
CA ILE A 205 6.57 -0.77 7.60
C ILE A 205 7.08 -0.73 6.15
N LEU A 206 6.24 -1.15 5.19
CA LEU A 206 6.57 -1.13 3.76
C LEU A 206 6.90 0.29 3.28
N SER A 207 6.12 1.28 3.68
CA SER A 207 6.32 2.68 3.27
C SER A 207 7.57 3.33 3.87
N LEU A 208 8.10 2.81 4.97
CA LEU A 208 9.29 3.33 5.66
C LEU A 208 10.55 2.51 5.39
N ALA A 209 10.42 1.33 4.76
CA ALA A 209 11.55 0.47 4.48
C ALA A 209 12.40 1.03 3.34
N THR A 210 13.72 0.97 3.52
CA THR A 210 14.72 1.48 2.56
C THR A 210 15.38 0.40 1.73
N SER A 211 15.18 -0.86 2.09
CA SER A 211 15.69 -2.04 1.39
C SER A 211 14.91 -3.29 1.82
N LEU A 212 15.10 -4.40 1.09
CA LEU A 212 14.50 -5.69 1.47
C LEU A 212 15.00 -6.20 2.83
N SER A 213 16.25 -5.97 3.15
CA SER A 213 16.82 -6.34 4.45
C SER A 213 16.26 -5.49 5.59
N ASP A 214 16.09 -4.18 5.37
CA ASP A 214 15.45 -3.28 6.33
C ASP A 214 13.97 -3.64 6.51
N LEU A 215 13.26 -3.95 5.42
CA LEU A 215 11.88 -4.45 5.46
C LEU A 215 11.77 -5.69 6.36
N ARG A 216 12.59 -6.73 6.12
CA ARG A 216 12.59 -7.95 6.92
C ARG A 216 12.87 -7.67 8.40
N ALA A 217 13.86 -6.82 8.69
CA ALA A 217 14.22 -6.47 10.06
C ALA A 217 13.09 -5.72 10.79
N ARG A 218 12.37 -4.85 10.10
CA ARG A 218 11.19 -4.15 10.65
C ARG A 218 10.03 -5.08 10.90
N LEU A 219 9.72 -5.97 9.94
CA LEU A 219 8.66 -6.97 10.08
C LEU A 219 8.91 -7.89 11.29
N GLY A 220 10.17 -8.28 11.53
CA GLY A 220 10.53 -9.11 12.69
C GLY A 220 10.20 -8.46 14.04
N ARG A 221 10.20 -7.13 14.11
CA ARG A 221 9.91 -6.38 15.35
C ARG A 221 8.41 -6.18 15.64
N ILE A 222 7.52 -6.60 14.77
CA ILE A 222 6.07 -6.53 15.02
C ILE A 222 5.76 -7.33 16.30
N VAL A 223 5.17 -6.67 17.28
CA VAL A 223 4.68 -7.32 18.51
C VAL A 223 3.28 -7.83 18.25
N ILE A 224 3.08 -9.15 18.42
CA ILE A 224 1.79 -9.82 18.13
C ILE A 224 0.92 -9.98 19.38
N GLY A 225 1.51 -9.92 20.56
CA GLY A 225 0.90 -10.11 21.86
C GLY A 225 1.96 -10.34 22.93
N TYR A 226 1.58 -10.93 24.03
CA TYR A 226 2.46 -11.20 25.17
C TYR A 226 2.37 -12.67 25.58
N ASN A 227 3.46 -13.20 26.16
CA ASN A 227 3.43 -14.50 26.83
C ASN A 227 2.81 -14.39 28.24
N ARG A 228 2.59 -15.52 28.90
CA ARG A 228 2.02 -15.53 30.30
C ARG A 228 2.92 -14.87 31.34
N SER A 229 4.21 -14.73 31.04
CA SER A 229 5.17 -13.94 31.84
C SER A 229 5.10 -12.44 31.56
N LYS A 230 4.19 -11.99 30.67
CA LYS A 230 4.01 -10.61 30.23
C LYS A 230 5.16 -10.03 29.40
N GLU A 231 5.96 -10.88 28.78
CA GLU A 231 7.00 -10.47 27.84
C GLU A 231 6.40 -10.37 26.44
N PRO A 232 6.80 -9.37 25.62
CA PRO A 232 6.31 -9.23 24.28
C PRO A 232 6.77 -10.39 23.39
N VAL A 233 5.86 -10.91 22.58
CA VAL A 233 6.16 -11.89 21.54
C VAL A 233 6.12 -11.20 20.18
N SER A 234 7.13 -11.41 19.37
CA SER A 234 7.30 -10.75 18.08
C SER A 234 7.08 -11.70 16.88
N ALA A 235 6.97 -11.12 15.68
CA ALA A 235 6.92 -11.89 14.45
C ALA A 235 8.23 -12.67 14.18
N GLU A 236 9.37 -12.19 14.70
CA GLU A 236 10.65 -12.91 14.61
C GLU A 236 10.66 -14.18 15.45
N ASP A 237 10.05 -14.15 16.64
CA ASP A 237 9.93 -15.32 17.53
C ASP A 237 9.11 -16.44 16.86
N LEU A 238 8.17 -16.08 15.99
CA LEU A 238 7.41 -17.00 15.13
C LEU A 238 8.12 -17.35 13.82
N HIS A 239 9.31 -16.82 13.56
CA HIS A 239 10.03 -16.97 12.28
C HIS A 239 9.24 -16.51 11.05
N ALA A 240 8.28 -15.58 11.22
CA ALA A 240 7.39 -15.12 10.17
C ALA A 240 8.02 -14.08 9.22
N ALA A 241 8.98 -13.28 9.71
CA ALA A 241 9.49 -12.10 9.03
C ALA A 241 10.08 -12.38 7.63
N GLY A 242 10.75 -13.52 7.45
CA GLY A 242 11.31 -13.93 6.17
C GLY A 242 10.24 -14.18 5.12
N SER A 243 9.21 -14.95 5.45
CA SER A 243 8.09 -15.27 4.56
C SER A 243 7.27 -14.02 4.22
N MET A 244 7.02 -13.14 5.20
CA MET A 244 6.36 -11.87 4.98
C MET A 244 7.15 -10.97 4.02
N ALA A 245 8.47 -10.89 4.18
CA ALA A 245 9.34 -10.08 3.32
C ALA A 245 9.34 -10.59 1.86
N VAL A 246 9.31 -11.90 1.65
CA VAL A 246 9.22 -12.50 0.30
C VAL A 246 7.90 -12.12 -0.38
N ILE A 247 6.78 -12.18 0.33
CA ILE A 247 5.46 -11.77 -0.19
C ILE A 247 5.46 -10.29 -0.60
N LEU A 248 6.17 -9.44 0.15
CA LEU A 248 6.19 -8.00 -0.04
C LEU A 248 7.28 -7.50 -0.99
N LYS A 249 8.16 -8.38 -1.49
CA LYS A 249 9.34 -8.01 -2.27
C LYS A 249 9.02 -7.04 -3.42
N ASP A 250 8.01 -7.35 -4.22
CA ASP A 250 7.65 -6.52 -5.37
C ASP A 250 6.80 -5.30 -4.98
N ALA A 251 6.05 -5.37 -3.87
CA ALA A 251 5.31 -4.24 -3.32
C ALA A 251 6.21 -3.13 -2.76
N LEU A 252 7.48 -3.42 -2.48
CA LEU A 252 8.48 -2.42 -2.06
C LEU A 252 8.86 -1.46 -3.20
N LYS A 253 8.73 -1.90 -4.45
CA LYS A 253 9.01 -1.08 -5.64
C LYS A 253 7.84 -0.13 -5.89
N PRO A 254 8.07 1.19 -6.09
CA PRO A 254 7.02 2.11 -6.46
C PRO A 254 6.48 1.83 -7.86
N ASN A 255 5.22 2.21 -8.08
CA ASN A 255 4.57 2.11 -9.38
C ASN A 255 4.72 3.42 -10.14
N LEU A 256 5.08 3.35 -11.42
CA LEU A 256 5.10 4.49 -12.33
C LEU A 256 3.83 4.46 -13.18
N LEU A 257 3.13 5.58 -13.17
CA LEU A 257 1.93 5.87 -13.97
C LEU A 257 2.07 7.28 -14.58
N GLN A 258 0.98 7.77 -15.15
CA GLN A 258 0.93 9.10 -15.74
C GLN A 258 -0.41 9.79 -15.47
N THR A 259 -0.43 11.12 -15.57
CA THR A 259 -1.67 11.90 -15.53
C THR A 259 -2.38 11.89 -16.88
N THR A 260 -3.60 12.46 -16.94
CA THR A 260 -4.32 12.70 -18.22
C THR A 260 -3.54 13.54 -19.22
N GLU A 261 -2.55 14.31 -18.78
CA GLU A 261 -1.66 15.11 -19.60
C GLU A 261 -0.22 14.51 -19.66
N ASN A 262 -0.08 13.23 -19.35
CA ASN A 262 1.15 12.44 -19.44
C ASN A 262 2.29 12.88 -18.48
N SER A 263 2.01 13.67 -17.46
CA SER A 263 2.99 13.98 -16.41
C SER A 263 3.31 12.72 -15.61
N PRO A 264 4.59 12.46 -15.26
CA PRO A 264 4.98 11.28 -14.50
C PRO A 264 4.37 11.26 -13.10
N CYS A 265 3.87 10.08 -12.70
CA CYS A 265 3.33 9.86 -11.36
C CYS A 265 3.94 8.60 -10.75
N LEU A 266 4.60 8.74 -9.61
CA LEU A 266 5.03 7.64 -8.76
C LEU A 266 3.94 7.36 -7.71
N LEU A 267 3.48 6.12 -7.69
CA LEU A 267 2.57 5.61 -6.68
C LEU A 267 3.28 4.63 -5.77
N TYR A 268 3.15 4.84 -4.49
CA TYR A 268 3.67 3.93 -3.46
C TYR A 268 2.56 3.51 -2.50
N THR A 269 2.72 2.37 -1.90
CA THR A 269 1.74 1.82 -0.96
C THR A 269 2.08 2.30 0.44
N SER A 270 1.13 2.94 1.10
CA SER A 270 1.26 3.38 2.49
C SER A 270 -0.09 3.34 3.19
N PRO A 271 -0.12 3.21 4.52
CA PRO A 271 -1.37 3.18 5.27
C PRO A 271 -2.11 4.51 5.19
N SER A 272 -3.42 4.45 5.38
CA SER A 272 -4.25 5.63 5.55
C SER A 272 -4.60 5.81 7.02
N PRO A 273 -4.30 6.96 7.63
CA PRO A 273 -4.68 7.23 9.01
C PRO A 273 -6.20 7.43 9.19
N ARG A 274 -6.98 7.29 8.13
CA ARG A 274 -8.43 7.54 8.11
C ARG A 274 -9.28 6.33 7.72
N ASP A 275 -8.65 5.24 7.35
CA ASP A 275 -9.35 4.01 6.95
C ASP A 275 -9.54 3.06 8.13
#